data_638e9c4125617cc30aee17cb3fcb3ed0
#
_entry.id   638e9c4125617cc30aee17cb3fcb3ed0
#
_cell.length_a   1.000
_cell.length_b   1.000
_cell.length_c   1.000
_cell.angle_alpha   90.00
_cell.angle_beta   90.00
_cell.angle_gamma   90.00
#
_symmetry.space_group_name_H-M   'P 1'
#
loop_
_entity.id
_entity.type
_entity.pdbx_description
1 polymer ?
#
loop_
_entity_poly.entity_id
_entity_poly.type
_entity_poly.pdbx_seq_one_letter_code
_entity_poly.pdbx_strand_id
1 'polypeptide(L)'
;MTEKKVRQTRIYEKVVEELKGLISAGSLRPGEPLPPERQLMEEIGVSRSSLREAFRVLELMGLIESIPGKGRFVRKPRKETGAPV
;
A
#
# COMPACT_ATOMS: atom_id res chain seq x y z
N MET A 1 21.93 14.47 7.30
CA MET A 1 20.95 14.50 7.96
C MET A 1 19.69 14.61 7.29
N THR A 2 19.26 15.67 6.85
CA THR A 2 18.03 15.83 6.17
C THR A 2 18.00 15.02 4.90
N GLU A 3 19.11 14.85 4.26
CA GLU A 3 19.18 14.08 3.07
C GLU A 3 18.69 12.66 3.23
N LYS A 4 19.09 12.01 4.30
CA LYS A 4 18.68 10.65 4.53
C LYS A 4 17.19 10.54 4.70
N LYS A 5 16.60 11.44 5.44
CA LYS A 5 15.18 11.43 5.63
C LYS A 5 14.44 11.65 4.34
N VAL A 6 14.92 12.59 3.56
CA VAL A 6 14.27 12.87 2.29
C VAL A 6 14.33 11.64 1.39
N ARG A 7 15.48 10.97 1.41
CA ARG A 7 15.63 9.78 0.58
C ARG A 7 14.68 8.68 1.00
N GLN A 8 14.56 8.43 2.30
CA GLN A 8 13.65 7.41 2.77
C GLN A 8 12.22 7.76 2.43
N THR A 9 11.88 9.03 2.59
CA THR A 9 10.55 9.48 2.26
C THR A 9 10.24 9.21 0.80
N ARG A 10 11.20 9.49 -0.07
CA ARG A 10 10.97 9.23 -1.48
C ARG A 10 10.79 7.76 -1.78
N ILE A 11 11.54 6.92 -1.08
CA ILE A 11 11.44 5.50 -1.32
C ILE A 11 10.05 4.99 -0.99
N TYR A 12 9.55 5.33 0.19
CA TYR A 12 8.25 4.79 0.51
C TYR A 12 7.14 5.49 -0.28
N GLU A 13 7.35 6.75 -0.64
CA GLU A 13 6.39 7.43 -1.49
C GLU A 13 6.32 6.74 -2.85
N LYS A 14 7.46 6.29 -3.35
CA LYS A 14 7.47 5.57 -4.60
C LYS A 14 6.64 4.30 -4.49
N VAL A 15 6.78 3.57 -3.41
CA VAL A 15 6.01 2.36 -3.21
C VAL A 15 4.52 2.67 -3.13
N VAL A 16 4.18 3.71 -2.39
CA VAL A 16 2.79 4.10 -2.25
C VAL A 16 2.20 4.43 -3.63
N GLU A 17 2.92 5.20 -4.43
CA GLU A 17 2.42 5.57 -5.74
C GLU A 17 2.28 4.36 -6.65
N GLU A 18 3.23 3.43 -6.59
CA GLU A 18 3.15 2.23 -7.42
C GLU A 18 1.92 1.42 -7.05
N LEU A 19 1.70 1.22 -5.77
CA LEU A 19 0.56 0.43 -5.33
C LEU A 19 -0.75 1.13 -5.63
N LYS A 20 -0.80 2.43 -5.42
CA LYS A 20 -2.00 3.19 -5.76
C LYS A 20 -2.29 3.07 -7.25
N GLY A 21 -1.24 3.09 -8.06
CA GLY A 21 -1.41 2.96 -9.48
C GLY A 21 -1.98 1.61 -9.88
N LEU A 22 -1.51 0.55 -9.22
CA LEU A 22 -2.04 -0.78 -9.51
C LEU A 22 -3.51 -0.88 -9.14
N ILE A 23 -3.89 -0.26 -8.05
CA ILE A 23 -5.28 -0.28 -7.62
C ILE A 23 -6.13 0.55 -8.59
N SER A 24 -5.66 1.73 -8.96
CA SER A 24 -6.40 2.59 -9.86
C SER A 24 -6.55 1.97 -11.25
N ALA A 25 -5.52 1.28 -11.69
CA ALA A 25 -5.56 0.68 -13.01
C ALA A 25 -6.40 -0.58 -13.06
N GLY A 26 -6.86 -1.06 -11.91
CA GLY A 26 -7.65 -2.27 -11.88
C GLY A 26 -6.84 -3.54 -11.81
N SER A 27 -5.52 -3.42 -11.73
CA SER A 27 -4.68 -4.61 -11.59
C SER A 27 -4.88 -5.25 -10.23
N LEU A 28 -5.19 -4.44 -9.24
CA LEU A 28 -5.55 -4.93 -7.92
C LEU A 28 -6.95 -4.46 -7.62
N ARG A 29 -7.87 -5.39 -7.51
CA ARG A 29 -9.27 -5.04 -7.29
C ARG A 29 -9.63 -5.03 -5.81
N PRO A 30 -10.65 -4.27 -5.45
CA PRO A 30 -11.11 -4.26 -4.06
C PRO A 30 -11.42 -5.67 -3.58
N GLY A 31 -10.95 -5.99 -2.40
CA GLY A 31 -11.17 -7.30 -1.81
C GLY A 31 -10.13 -8.31 -2.17
N GLU A 32 -9.26 -8.01 -3.12
CA GLU A 32 -8.22 -8.97 -3.52
C GLU A 32 -7.02 -8.88 -2.62
N PRO A 33 -6.33 -10.00 -2.41
CA PRO A 33 -5.10 -9.97 -1.63
C PRO A 33 -4.00 -9.28 -2.41
N LEU A 34 -3.12 -8.62 -1.68
CA LEU A 34 -1.96 -8.02 -2.30
C LEU A 34 -0.97 -9.10 -2.68
N PRO A 35 -0.13 -8.84 -3.68
CA PRO A 35 0.92 -9.81 -4.00
C PRO A 35 1.85 -9.99 -2.82
N PRO A 36 2.57 -11.10 -2.75
CA PRO A 36 3.50 -11.34 -1.65
C PRO A 36 4.56 -10.25 -1.57
N GLU A 37 5.00 -9.98 -0.35
CA GLU A 37 6.00 -8.95 -0.13
C GLU A 37 7.22 -9.14 -1.02
N ARG A 38 7.68 -10.37 -1.10
CA ARG A 38 8.87 -10.65 -1.88
C ARG A 38 8.68 -10.24 -3.34
N GLN A 39 7.54 -10.57 -3.90
CA GLN A 39 7.27 -10.21 -5.27
C GLN A 39 7.23 -8.70 -5.45
N LEU A 40 6.59 -8.00 -4.52
CA LEU A 40 6.50 -6.55 -4.61
C LEU A 40 7.87 -5.91 -4.44
N MET A 41 8.68 -6.45 -3.54
CA MET A 41 10.03 -5.94 -3.38
C MET A 41 10.82 -6.01 -4.67
N GLU A 42 10.67 -7.12 -5.37
CA GLU A 42 11.38 -7.31 -6.62
C GLU A 42 10.84 -6.42 -7.73
N GLU A 43 9.54 -6.34 -7.81
CA GLU A 43 8.93 -5.54 -8.87
C GLU A 43 9.17 -4.05 -8.71
N ILE A 44 9.10 -3.58 -7.48
CA ILE A 44 9.27 -2.16 -7.24
C ILE A 44 10.72 -1.80 -7.00
N GLY A 45 11.51 -2.76 -6.54
CA GLY A 45 12.92 -2.52 -6.31
C GLY A 45 13.19 -1.83 -5.00
N VAL A 46 12.54 -2.26 -3.94
CA VAL A 46 12.72 -1.64 -2.61
C VAL A 46 12.94 -2.70 -1.56
N SER A 47 13.41 -2.28 -0.41
CA SER A 47 13.65 -3.17 0.70
C SER A 47 12.33 -3.51 1.39
N ARG A 48 12.37 -4.57 2.21
CA ARG A 48 11.18 -4.96 2.94
C ARG A 48 10.72 -3.89 3.90
N SER A 49 11.66 -3.22 4.56
CA SER A 49 11.27 -2.19 5.51
C SER A 49 10.60 -1.02 4.81
N SER A 50 11.08 -0.64 3.64
CA SER A 50 10.45 0.42 2.88
C SER A 50 9.06 0.01 2.43
N LEU A 51 8.92 -1.25 2.00
CA LEU A 51 7.63 -1.73 1.57
C LEU A 51 6.64 -1.74 2.73
N ARG A 52 7.07 -2.21 3.89
CA ARG A 52 6.17 -2.25 5.04
C ARG A 52 5.79 -0.87 5.52
N GLU A 53 6.70 0.07 5.41
CA GLU A 53 6.40 1.43 5.77
C GLU A 53 5.30 1.96 4.85
N ALA A 54 5.40 1.66 3.57
CA ALA A 54 4.38 2.07 2.61
C ALA A 54 3.04 1.42 2.90
N PHE A 55 3.06 0.15 3.33
CA PHE A 55 1.82 -0.51 3.69
C PHE A 55 1.12 0.22 4.83
N ARG A 56 1.88 0.69 5.81
CA ARG A 56 1.28 1.42 6.91
C ARG A 56 0.59 2.68 6.42
N VAL A 57 1.26 3.38 5.52
CA VAL A 57 0.68 4.60 4.97
C VAL A 57 -0.59 4.28 4.21
N LEU A 58 -0.56 3.22 3.40
CA LEU A 58 -1.73 2.84 2.63
C LEU A 58 -2.88 2.41 3.53
N GLU A 59 -2.56 1.76 4.65
CA GLU A 59 -3.61 1.40 5.59
C GLU A 59 -4.23 2.64 6.21
N LEU A 60 -3.41 3.60 6.55
CA LEU A 60 -3.92 4.86 7.10
C LEU A 60 -4.79 5.60 6.09
N MET A 61 -4.45 5.48 4.82
CA MET A 61 -5.23 6.10 3.78
C MET A 61 -6.50 5.32 3.47
N GLY A 62 -6.65 4.13 4.03
CA GLY A 62 -7.82 3.33 3.79
C GLY A 62 -7.83 2.59 2.48
N LEU A 63 -6.67 2.43 1.85
CA LEU A 63 -6.59 1.76 0.57
C LEU A 63 -6.36 0.26 0.70
N ILE A 64 -5.74 -0.17 1.79
CA ILE A 64 -5.56 -1.60 2.03
C ILE A 64 -5.87 -1.87 3.50
N GLU A 65 -6.03 -3.13 3.83
CA GLU A 65 -6.25 -3.52 5.21
C GLU A 65 -5.53 -4.81 5.50
N SER A 66 -5.09 -4.96 6.74
CA SER A 66 -4.42 -6.17 7.18
C SER A 66 -5.40 -6.96 8.01
N ILE A 67 -5.55 -8.23 7.66
CA ILE A 67 -6.46 -9.11 8.38
C ILE A 67 -5.61 -10.18 9.04
N PRO A 68 -5.60 -10.24 10.37
CA PRO A 68 -4.77 -11.20 11.07
C PRO A 68 -5.01 -12.61 10.59
N GLY A 69 -3.95 -13.32 10.32
CA GLY A 69 -4.05 -14.70 9.86
C GLY A 69 -4.37 -14.84 8.41
N LYS A 70 -4.73 -13.77 7.73
CA LYS A 70 -5.09 -13.85 6.31
C LYS A 70 -4.21 -13.02 5.40
N GLY A 71 -3.66 -11.94 5.90
CA GLY A 71 -2.75 -11.14 5.10
C GLY A 71 -3.31 -9.77 4.80
N ARG A 72 -2.78 -9.17 3.74
CA ARG A 72 -3.17 -7.82 3.35
C ARG A 72 -4.04 -7.86 2.11
N PHE A 73 -5.07 -7.03 2.12
CA PHE A 73 -6.04 -7.01 1.04
C PHE A 73 -6.31 -5.58 0.60
N VAL A 74 -6.73 -5.44 -0.65
CA VAL A 74 -7.17 -4.14 -1.13
C VAL A 74 -8.51 -3.87 -0.48
N ARG A 75 -8.65 -2.71 0.13
CA ARG A 75 -9.85 -2.40 0.86
C ARG A 75 -10.96 -1.96 -0.09
N LYS A 76 -12.16 -2.42 0.20
CA LYS A 76 -13.30 -2.03 -0.61
C LYS A 76 -13.74 -0.63 -0.24
N PRO A 77 -14.13 0.16 -1.20
CA PRO A 77 -14.66 1.49 -0.89
C PRO A 77 -15.92 1.37 -0.07
N ARG A 78 -16.09 2.29 0.83
CA ARG A 78 -17.29 2.30 1.66
C ARG A 78 -18.10 3.49 1.33
N LYS A 79 -19.02 3.31 0.46
CA LYS A 79 -19.86 4.40 0.09
C LYS A 79 -20.67 4.91 1.23
N GLU A 80 -21.18 4.01 1.96
CA GLU A 80 -22.01 4.38 3.05
C GLU A 80 -21.29 5.17 4.10
N THR A 81 -20.01 5.05 4.12
CA THR A 81 -19.31 5.77 5.10
C THR A 81 -19.44 7.22 4.85
N GLY A 82 -19.52 7.58 3.65
CA GLY A 82 -19.66 8.96 3.40
C GLY A 82 -21.01 9.44 3.80
N ALA A 83 -21.90 8.57 3.77
CA ALA A 83 -23.21 8.97 4.03
C ALA A 83 -23.54 9.11 5.44
N PRO A 84 -23.01 8.70 6.21
CA PRO A 84 -23.47 8.70 7.51
C PRO A 84 -23.82 9.88 7.95
N VAL A 85 -23.99 9.93 7.89
CA VAL A 85 -24.17 10.68 8.22
C VAL A 85 -24.60 11.04 8.51
#